data_e1e23357e61330f6905b7973e3996ec6
#
_entry.id   e1e23357e61330f6905b7973e3996ec6
#
_cell.length_a   1.000
_cell.length_b   1.000
_cell.length_c   1.000
_cell.angle_alpha   90.00
_cell.angle_beta   90.00
_cell.angle_gamma   90.00
#
_symmetry.space_group_name_H-M   'P 1'
#
loop_
_entity.id
_entity.type
_entity.pdbx_description
1 polymer ?
#
loop_
_entity_poly.entity_id
_entity_poly.type
_entity_poly.pdbx_seq_one_letter_code
_entity_poly.pdbx_strand_id
1 'polypeptide(L)'
;MAAATNTRTEVEGVNKRAAKYVWQPIWLLAAALLFAGCASQDRPLQLSSGAAPIYPPQAQAQGVEGEVTVQYDVTDQGAVINAVVVESSPGQVFDAAALQAVTSWKFTPARRGGLAIAQQALVSTLTFKVGARATDEAKLPRR
;
A
#
# COMPACT_ATOMS: atom_id res chain seq x y z
N MET A 1 -65.17 -54.64 46.31
CA MET A 1 -64.84 -53.55 47.20
C MET A 1 -63.65 -52.81 46.66
N ALA A 2 -63.89 -51.55 46.40
CA ALA A 2 -63.02 -50.41 46.44
C ALA A 2 -61.76 -50.48 45.54
N ALA A 3 -61.39 -49.57 44.85
CA ALA A 3 -61.60 -48.18 44.56
C ALA A 3 -60.59 -47.79 43.51
N ALA A 4 -61.08 -47.27 42.46
CA ALA A 4 -60.22 -46.66 41.42
C ALA A 4 -59.55 -45.40 41.94
N THR A 5 -58.27 -45.24 41.73
CA THR A 5 -57.64 -43.94 41.87
C THR A 5 -56.99 -43.56 40.56
N ASN A 6 -57.66 -42.68 39.96
CA ASN A 6 -57.29 -41.99 38.75
C ASN A 6 -56.17 -40.98 39.11
N THR A 7 -55.00 -41.15 38.58
CA THR A 7 -53.97 -40.09 38.59
C THR A 7 -53.69 -39.63 37.16
N ARG A 8 -54.48 -38.72 36.75
CA ARG A 8 -54.28 -37.91 35.53
C ARG A 8 -53.20 -36.90 35.84
N THR A 9 -52.00 -37.18 35.45
CA THR A 9 -50.91 -36.21 35.48
C THR A 9 -51.10 -35.23 34.32
N GLU A 10 -51.56 -34.06 34.69
CA GLU A 10 -51.50 -32.88 33.84
C GLU A 10 -50.05 -32.54 33.56
N VAL A 11 -49.66 -32.68 32.31
CA VAL A 11 -48.47 -32.05 31.75
C VAL A 11 -48.95 -31.05 30.70
N GLU A 12 -49.70 -30.08 31.13
CA GLU A 12 -50.03 -28.88 30.37
C GLU A 12 -49.32 -27.69 30.97
N GLY A 13 -48.13 -27.41 30.50
CA GLY A 13 -47.36 -26.26 30.87
C GLY A 13 -46.17 -26.04 29.98
N VAL A 14 -46.24 -26.49 28.74
CA VAL A 14 -45.23 -26.07 27.76
C VAL A 14 -45.47 -24.63 27.43
N ASN A 15 -44.63 -23.82 28.01
CA ASN A 15 -44.54 -22.38 27.92
C ASN A 15 -44.52 -21.91 26.47
N LYS A 16 -45.67 -21.57 25.93
CA LYS A 16 -45.84 -20.97 24.56
C LYS A 16 -45.16 -19.60 24.42
N ARG A 17 -44.47 -19.12 25.46
CA ARG A 17 -43.75 -17.84 25.44
C ARG A 17 -42.28 -17.97 24.99
N ALA A 18 -41.71 -19.18 24.96
CA ALA A 18 -40.33 -19.39 24.53
C ALA A 18 -40.13 -19.47 23.02
N ALA A 19 -41.21 -19.73 22.27
CA ALA A 19 -41.11 -19.89 20.80
C ALA A 19 -41.00 -18.58 20.00
N LYS A 20 -41.20 -17.42 20.64
CA LYS A 20 -41.14 -16.12 19.95
C LYS A 20 -39.75 -15.51 19.89
N TYR A 21 -38.80 -16.00 20.68
CA TYR A 21 -37.45 -15.43 20.76
C TYR A 21 -36.40 -16.17 19.99
N VAL A 22 -36.69 -17.37 19.46
CA VAL A 22 -35.73 -18.20 18.72
C VAL A 22 -35.52 -17.71 17.30
N TRP A 23 -36.47 -16.96 16.74
CA TRP A 23 -36.39 -16.51 15.35
C TRP A 23 -35.79 -15.11 15.15
N GLN A 24 -35.70 -14.31 16.22
CA GLN A 24 -35.16 -12.95 16.14
C GLN A 24 -33.64 -12.87 15.95
N PRO A 25 -32.79 -13.74 16.52
CA PRO A 25 -31.35 -13.63 16.31
C PRO A 25 -30.88 -14.00 14.90
N ILE A 26 -31.64 -14.81 14.18
CA ILE A 26 -31.26 -15.25 12.81
C ILE A 26 -31.36 -14.10 11.82
N TRP A 27 -32.35 -13.24 11.94
CA TRP A 27 -32.50 -12.07 11.08
C TRP A 27 -31.47 -10.98 11.36
N LEU A 28 -31.07 -10.83 12.61
CA LEU A 28 -30.03 -9.88 13.01
C LEU A 28 -28.62 -10.33 12.55
N LEU A 29 -28.36 -11.63 12.56
CA LEU A 29 -27.12 -12.20 12.01
C LEU A 29 -27.06 -12.11 10.48
N ALA A 30 -28.17 -12.28 9.79
CA ALA A 30 -28.25 -12.12 8.34
C ALA A 30 -28.07 -10.65 7.90
N ALA A 31 -28.56 -9.69 8.69
CA ALA A 31 -28.37 -8.26 8.42
C ALA A 31 -26.91 -7.81 8.66
N ALA A 32 -26.20 -8.41 9.62
CA ALA A 32 -24.80 -8.08 9.89
C ALA A 32 -23.82 -8.52 8.77
N LEU A 33 -24.18 -9.55 8.00
CA LEU A 33 -23.37 -10.04 6.88
C LEU A 33 -23.48 -9.16 5.63
N LEU A 34 -24.48 -8.30 5.52
CA LEU A 34 -24.63 -7.38 4.39
C LEU A 34 -23.78 -6.11 4.50
N PHE A 35 -23.18 -5.84 5.66
CA PHE A 35 -22.25 -4.73 5.90
C PHE A 35 -20.77 -5.12 5.80
N ALA A 36 -20.45 -6.29 5.24
CA ALA A 36 -19.11 -6.56 4.75
C ALA A 36 -18.86 -5.66 3.51
N GLY A 37 -18.94 -4.34 3.73
CA GLY A 37 -18.62 -3.32 2.76
C GLY A 37 -17.18 -3.54 2.31
N CYS A 38 -16.95 -3.56 1.01
CA CYS A 38 -15.64 -3.49 0.40
C CYS A 38 -14.88 -2.33 1.03
N ALA A 39 -14.01 -2.61 1.99
CA ALA A 39 -12.98 -1.67 2.40
C ALA A 39 -12.12 -1.46 1.16
N SER A 40 -12.40 -0.40 0.42
CA SER A 40 -11.55 0.04 -0.68
C SER A 40 -10.17 0.30 -0.08
N GLN A 41 -9.23 -0.60 -0.38
CA GLN A 41 -7.88 -0.51 0.16
C GLN A 41 -7.15 0.61 -0.58
N ASP A 42 -7.19 1.80 -0.02
CA ASP A 42 -6.34 2.89 -0.44
C ASP A 42 -4.90 2.54 -0.08
N ARG A 43 -4.02 2.60 -1.06
CA ARG A 43 -2.61 2.28 -0.90
C ARG A 43 -1.77 3.43 -1.43
N PRO A 44 -0.77 3.89 -0.69
CA PRO A 44 0.19 4.87 -1.19
C PRO A 44 1.11 4.25 -2.26
N LEU A 45 1.74 5.12 -3.05
CA LEU A 45 2.80 4.73 -3.97
C LEU A 45 3.98 4.15 -3.20
N GLN A 46 4.53 3.02 -3.65
CA GLN A 46 5.68 2.37 -3.03
C GLN A 46 6.70 1.99 -4.08
N LEU A 47 7.98 2.25 -3.83
CA LEU A 47 9.07 1.73 -4.67
C LEU A 47 9.12 0.21 -4.52
N SER A 48 8.89 -0.50 -5.62
CA SER A 48 8.90 -1.96 -5.68
C SER A 48 10.28 -2.51 -5.99
N SER A 49 10.96 -1.90 -6.94
CA SER A 49 12.35 -2.20 -7.28
C SER A 49 13.02 -0.99 -7.90
N GLY A 50 14.32 -0.82 -7.67
CA GLY A 50 15.09 0.26 -8.25
C GLY A 50 16.56 -0.08 -8.20
N ALA A 51 17.29 0.23 -9.27
CA ALA A 51 18.74 0.18 -9.25
C ALA A 51 19.26 1.43 -8.55
N ALA A 52 20.29 1.26 -7.71
CA ALA A 52 21.07 2.38 -7.24
C ALA A 52 21.81 3.03 -8.42
N PRO A 53 22.06 4.34 -8.36
CA PRO A 53 22.81 5.01 -9.40
C PRO A 53 24.25 4.45 -9.49
N ILE A 54 24.72 4.25 -10.70
CA ILE A 54 26.11 3.83 -10.95
C ILE A 54 26.99 5.05 -10.81
N TYR A 55 27.97 4.98 -9.91
CA TYR A 55 28.92 6.07 -9.71
C TYR A 55 29.82 6.23 -10.94
N PRO A 56 29.91 7.43 -11.55
CA PRO A 56 30.79 7.64 -12.70
C PRO A 56 32.26 7.35 -12.30
N PRO A 57 32.98 6.49 -13.06
CA PRO A 57 34.34 6.09 -12.67
C PRO A 57 35.33 7.24 -12.51
N GLN A 58 35.18 8.26 -13.35
CA GLN A 58 36.03 9.45 -13.30
C GLN A 58 35.81 10.27 -12.02
N ALA A 59 34.53 10.47 -11.66
CA ALA A 59 34.18 11.17 -10.42
C ALA A 59 34.62 10.37 -9.19
N GLN A 60 34.50 9.05 -9.23
CA GLN A 60 34.97 8.18 -8.16
C GLN A 60 36.48 8.24 -7.97
N ALA A 61 37.26 8.21 -9.07
CA ALA A 61 38.72 8.29 -9.03
C ALA A 61 39.20 9.65 -8.48
N GLN A 62 38.44 10.71 -8.66
CA GLN A 62 38.74 12.05 -8.19
C GLN A 62 38.15 12.36 -6.80
N GLY A 63 37.38 11.44 -6.23
CA GLY A 63 36.69 11.65 -4.96
C GLY A 63 35.63 12.76 -5.01
N VAL A 64 35.02 12.99 -6.20
CA VAL A 64 33.99 14.04 -6.36
C VAL A 64 32.67 13.51 -5.86
N GLU A 65 32.10 14.11 -4.83
CA GLU A 65 30.78 13.82 -4.29
C GLU A 65 29.74 14.83 -4.78
N GLY A 66 28.44 14.47 -4.68
CA GLY A 66 27.40 15.36 -5.11
C GLY A 66 25.99 14.83 -4.91
N GLU A 67 25.03 15.61 -5.37
CA GLU A 67 23.62 15.24 -5.34
C GLU A 67 22.90 15.69 -6.61
N VAL A 68 21.88 14.92 -7.01
CA VAL A 68 21.02 15.22 -8.16
C VAL A 68 19.57 15.05 -7.75
N THR A 69 18.80 16.08 -7.97
CA THR A 69 17.33 16.05 -7.78
C THR A 69 16.66 15.83 -9.11
N VAL A 70 15.89 14.76 -9.21
CA VAL A 70 15.16 14.34 -10.40
C VAL A 70 13.67 14.45 -10.15
N GLN A 71 12.95 15.11 -11.07
CA GLN A 71 11.50 15.11 -11.14
C GLN A 71 11.04 14.07 -12.16
N TYR A 72 10.00 13.33 -11.86
CA TYR A 72 9.45 12.29 -12.73
C TYR A 72 7.97 12.03 -12.44
N ASP A 73 7.32 11.32 -13.35
CA ASP A 73 5.96 10.84 -13.20
C ASP A 73 5.96 9.31 -13.05
N VAL A 74 4.93 8.78 -12.39
CA VAL A 74 4.69 7.33 -12.29
C VAL A 74 3.32 7.01 -12.85
N THR A 75 3.27 6.07 -13.78
CA THR A 75 2.03 5.60 -14.39
C THR A 75 1.19 4.78 -13.41
N ASP A 76 -0.05 4.53 -13.75
CA ASP A 76 -0.94 3.59 -13.06
C ASP A 76 -0.45 2.12 -13.08
N GLN A 77 0.55 1.83 -13.93
CA GLN A 77 1.24 0.54 -13.98
C GLN A 77 2.54 0.52 -13.16
N GLY A 78 2.92 1.65 -12.56
CA GLY A 78 4.13 1.77 -11.74
C GLY A 78 5.42 2.02 -12.54
N ALA A 79 5.33 2.38 -13.81
CA ALA A 79 6.50 2.73 -14.61
C ALA A 79 6.84 4.22 -14.45
N VAL A 80 8.13 4.53 -14.39
CA VAL A 80 8.63 5.91 -14.40
C VAL A 80 8.64 6.44 -15.84
N ILE A 81 8.13 7.65 -16.00
CA ILE A 81 8.13 8.41 -17.26
C ILE A 81 8.49 9.87 -16.98
N ASN A 82 8.83 10.63 -18.02
CA ASN A 82 9.09 12.09 -17.96
C ASN A 82 10.16 12.48 -16.91
N ALA A 83 11.19 11.64 -16.72
CA ALA A 83 12.26 11.93 -15.77
C ALA A 83 13.15 13.08 -16.29
N VAL A 84 13.31 14.13 -15.49
CA VAL A 84 14.15 15.28 -15.78
C VAL A 84 14.96 15.69 -14.54
N VAL A 85 16.19 16.13 -14.74
CA VAL A 85 16.99 16.72 -13.68
C VAL A 85 16.51 18.15 -13.43
N VAL A 86 16.17 18.48 -12.20
CA VAL A 86 15.74 19.82 -11.79
C VAL A 86 16.83 20.56 -11.03
N GLU A 87 17.73 19.82 -10.37
CA GLU A 87 18.87 20.39 -9.67
C GLU A 87 20.01 19.38 -9.63
N SER A 88 21.27 19.84 -9.78
CA SER A 88 22.45 18.99 -9.62
C SER A 88 23.64 19.79 -9.09
N SER A 89 24.41 19.16 -8.21
CA SER A 89 25.63 19.74 -7.65
C SER A 89 26.69 18.65 -7.42
N PRO A 90 27.90 18.75 -8.00
CA PRO A 90 28.29 19.68 -9.08
C PRO A 90 27.53 19.39 -10.36
N GLY A 91 27.22 20.44 -11.12
CA GLY A 91 26.40 20.32 -12.33
C GLY A 91 26.93 19.31 -13.36
N GLN A 92 26.04 18.52 -13.94
CA GLN A 92 26.24 17.57 -15.05
C GLN A 92 27.12 16.34 -14.77
N VAL A 93 27.82 16.26 -13.62
CA VAL A 93 28.71 15.13 -13.32
C VAL A 93 27.92 13.83 -13.09
N PHE A 94 26.80 13.92 -12.40
CA PHE A 94 26.01 12.78 -11.96
C PHE A 94 24.64 12.67 -12.66
N ASP A 95 24.27 13.63 -13.50
CA ASP A 95 22.95 13.73 -14.13
C ASP A 95 22.57 12.48 -14.90
N ALA A 96 23.48 11.99 -15.76
CA ALA A 96 23.25 10.80 -16.57
C ALA A 96 23.05 9.54 -15.69
N ALA A 97 23.86 9.39 -14.64
CA ALA A 97 23.77 8.27 -13.73
C ALA A 97 22.47 8.32 -12.92
N ALA A 98 22.04 9.50 -12.48
CA ALA A 98 20.79 9.70 -11.77
C ALA A 98 19.57 9.40 -12.63
N LEU A 99 19.53 9.93 -13.87
CA LEU A 99 18.45 9.66 -14.81
C LEU A 99 18.35 8.17 -15.15
N GLN A 100 19.47 7.51 -15.40
CA GLN A 100 19.51 6.08 -15.68
C GLN A 100 18.95 5.27 -14.51
N ALA A 101 19.32 5.62 -13.28
CA ALA A 101 18.80 4.95 -12.09
C ALA A 101 17.29 5.15 -11.96
N VAL A 102 16.81 6.40 -11.98
CA VAL A 102 15.39 6.74 -11.78
C VAL A 102 14.51 6.12 -12.86
N THR A 103 14.92 6.12 -14.11
CA THR A 103 14.14 5.51 -15.21
C THR A 103 14.04 3.99 -15.11
N SER A 104 14.97 3.35 -14.37
CA SER A 104 14.92 1.90 -14.10
C SER A 104 13.98 1.53 -12.96
N TRP A 105 13.54 2.49 -12.16
CA TRP A 105 12.71 2.23 -10.99
C TRP A 105 11.32 1.73 -11.37
N LYS A 106 10.81 0.82 -10.56
CA LYS A 106 9.44 0.31 -10.64
C LYS A 106 8.73 0.56 -9.34
N PHE A 107 7.51 1.02 -9.44
CA PHE A 107 6.66 1.30 -8.29
C PHE A 107 5.45 0.37 -8.25
N THR A 108 5.01 0.04 -7.06
CA THR A 108 3.65 -0.42 -6.85
C THR A 108 2.76 0.83 -6.85
N PRO A 109 1.84 0.96 -7.82
CA PRO A 109 1.06 2.19 -7.97
C PRO A 109 0.17 2.46 -6.76
N ALA A 110 -0.04 3.74 -6.50
CA ALA A 110 -1.03 4.17 -5.53
C ALA A 110 -2.41 3.71 -5.95
N ARG A 111 -3.25 3.35 -4.99
CA ARG A 111 -4.66 3.00 -5.22
C ARG A 111 -5.57 3.93 -4.45
N ARG A 112 -6.68 4.30 -5.09
CA ARG A 112 -7.77 5.05 -4.47
C ARG A 112 -9.09 4.42 -4.89
N GLY A 113 -9.90 4.05 -3.91
CA GLY A 113 -11.13 3.32 -4.18
C GLY A 113 -10.90 1.98 -4.89
N GLY A 114 -9.74 1.33 -4.68
CA GLY A 114 -9.35 0.08 -5.35
C GLY A 114 -8.77 0.25 -6.76
N LEU A 115 -8.82 1.44 -7.36
CA LEU A 115 -8.26 1.73 -8.68
C LEU A 115 -6.82 2.22 -8.59
N ALA A 116 -5.95 1.73 -9.46
CA ALA A 116 -4.59 2.23 -9.60
C ALA A 116 -4.63 3.64 -10.20
N ILE A 117 -3.85 4.56 -9.63
CA ILE A 117 -3.76 5.95 -10.09
C ILE A 117 -2.32 6.32 -10.42
N ALA A 118 -2.14 7.04 -11.53
CA ALA A 118 -0.88 7.67 -11.87
C ALA A 118 -0.56 8.82 -10.89
N GLN A 119 0.72 9.10 -10.70
CA GLN A 119 1.19 10.26 -9.92
C GLN A 119 2.16 11.07 -10.75
N GLN A 120 2.04 12.39 -10.66
CA GLN A 120 2.85 13.33 -11.43
C GLN A 120 3.71 14.19 -10.50
N ALA A 121 4.75 14.77 -11.08
CA ALA A 121 5.66 15.70 -10.42
C ALA A 121 6.25 15.18 -9.09
N LEU A 122 6.60 13.90 -9.07
CA LEU A 122 7.34 13.30 -7.97
C LEU A 122 8.80 13.76 -8.03
N VAL A 123 9.39 14.01 -6.87
CA VAL A 123 10.77 14.48 -6.78
C VAL A 123 11.57 13.55 -5.88
N SER A 124 12.74 13.14 -6.33
CA SER A 124 13.70 12.35 -5.55
C SER A 124 15.10 12.94 -5.68
N THR A 125 15.82 13.00 -4.57
CA THR A 125 17.21 13.41 -4.55
C THR A 125 18.10 12.18 -4.37
N LEU A 126 19.07 12.02 -5.27
CA LEU A 126 20.07 10.97 -5.25
C LEU A 126 21.39 11.60 -4.81
N THR A 127 22.00 11.07 -3.76
CA THR A 127 23.28 11.54 -3.23
C THR A 127 24.39 10.59 -3.64
N PHE A 128 25.53 11.12 -4.05
CA PHE A 128 26.72 10.36 -4.44
C PHE A 128 27.85 10.64 -3.48
N LYS A 129 28.24 9.62 -2.68
CA LYS A 129 29.33 9.70 -1.71
C LYS A 129 30.36 8.62 -1.96
N VAL A 130 31.63 8.97 -1.79
CA VAL A 130 32.71 8.00 -1.92
C VAL A 130 32.69 7.03 -0.75
N GLY A 131 32.65 5.72 -1.05
CA GLY A 131 32.60 4.67 -0.03
C GLY A 131 31.22 4.31 0.52
N ALA A 132 30.16 4.99 0.10
CA ALA A 132 28.78 4.61 0.43
C ALA A 132 28.36 3.35 -0.34
N ARG A 133 27.65 2.45 0.34
CA ARG A 133 27.01 1.32 -0.33
C ARG A 133 25.75 1.83 -1.01
N ALA A 134 25.49 1.30 -2.21
CA ALA A 134 24.39 1.69 -3.10
C ALA A 134 22.96 1.60 -2.51
N THR A 135 22.81 1.16 -1.26
CA THR A 135 21.51 0.93 -0.61
C THR A 135 21.01 2.08 0.25
N ASP A 136 21.84 3.08 0.57
CA ASP A 136 21.48 4.07 1.59
C ASP A 136 20.96 5.41 1.05
N GLU A 137 20.85 5.60 -0.27
CA GLU A 137 20.83 6.95 -0.82
C GLU A 137 19.63 7.33 -1.70
N ALA A 138 18.65 6.48 -1.84
CA ALA A 138 17.39 6.88 -2.47
C ALA A 138 16.39 7.36 -1.41
N LYS A 139 16.44 8.65 -1.10
CA LYS A 139 15.40 9.27 -0.27
C LYS A 139 14.09 9.27 -1.06
N LEU A 140 13.14 8.44 -0.61
CA LEU A 140 11.81 8.28 -1.20
C LEU A 140 11.11 9.61 -1.50
N PRO A 141 10.24 9.64 -2.53
CA PRO A 141 9.63 10.86 -3.05
C PRO A 141 8.86 11.63 -1.98
N ARG A 142 9.09 12.94 -1.95
CA ARG A 142 8.25 13.90 -1.24
C ARG A 142 7.16 14.39 -2.18
N ARG A 143 5.98 14.56 -1.64
CA ARG A 143 4.88 15.28 -2.28
C ARG A 143 5.06 16.76 -2.09
#